data_cf2ea5fb8b60e68ef566d398b4394931
#
_entry.id   cf2ea5fb8b60e68ef566d398b4394931
#
_cell.length_a   1.000
_cell.length_b   1.000
_cell.length_c   1.000
_cell.angle_alpha   90.00
_cell.angle_beta   90.00
_cell.angle_gamma   90.00
#
_symmetry.space_group_name_H-M   'P 1'
#
loop_
_entity.id
_entity.type
_entity.pdbx_description
1 polymer ?
#
loop_
_entity_poly.entity_id
_entity_poly.type
_entity_poly.pdbx_seq_one_letter_code
_entity_poly.pdbx_strand_id
1 'polypeptide(L)'
;MVSQLRNHIIQISLGLGILGVSGSAATLCVNPSGTGGCSATIGVAVTAAAPNNTVTVAKGTYHEDVVITKPLSLLGAGSQNTVIDATGLSNGVNIDGHNHPGLSHVSVSGFTVQNANFEGILLTDSSFITIDNNHVTGNNKSLSFPGGVPTCPGLPSYFVTFQGLDCGEGIHLSGVDHSTVANNLVENNAGGILVSDDTGSSHDNLISANTVQNNPFDCGITIASHLIMFGPQRPLRGIYHNTIVGNISSANGLTTGEGAGIGLFAAAPGAQNWGNVVVGNTATGNALPGVAMHSHSPLQNLNDNLIAGNQISGNGPDGDPGTTVPTGIDVFADEAAGAAPITGTVITQNIFKGEGIDLAVATSGGITVRFNSFFDYVGIVNLGTGAVDATLNWWKCSGGPSANGCSTVAGLGVRTTPWLTNPF
;
A
#
# COMPACT_ATOMS: atom_id res chain seq x y z
N MET A 1 -3.62 54.70 -61.71
CA MET A 1 -3.78 53.35 -61.22
C MET A 1 -3.77 53.42 -59.72
N VAL A 2 -4.85 53.04 -59.13
CA VAL A 2 -5.35 53.48 -57.82
C VAL A 2 -4.62 52.74 -56.70
N SER A 3 -4.07 53.49 -55.75
CA SER A 3 -3.51 53.02 -54.46
C SER A 3 -4.65 52.75 -53.48
N GLN A 4 -4.59 51.62 -52.81
CA GLN A 4 -5.45 51.37 -51.67
C GLN A 4 -4.57 51.40 -50.38
N LEU A 5 -4.74 52.45 -49.62
CA LEU A 5 -4.31 52.51 -48.20
C LEU A 5 -5.27 51.61 -47.38
N ARG A 6 -4.71 50.65 -46.65
CA ARG A 6 -5.41 49.95 -45.57
C ARG A 6 -4.90 50.49 -44.23
N ASN A 7 -5.85 51.09 -43.49
CA ASN A 7 -5.67 51.53 -42.13
C ASN A 7 -5.51 50.30 -41.19
N HIS A 8 -4.40 50.24 -40.48
CA HIS A 8 -4.21 49.33 -39.35
C HIS A 8 -4.69 50.01 -38.07
N ILE A 9 -5.82 49.55 -37.55
CA ILE A 9 -6.26 49.93 -36.22
C ILE A 9 -5.48 49.04 -35.24
N ILE A 10 -4.60 49.63 -34.46
CA ILE A 10 -3.92 48.96 -33.34
C ILE A 10 -4.90 48.99 -32.17
N GLN A 11 -5.47 47.82 -31.85
CA GLN A 11 -6.19 47.63 -30.63
C GLN A 11 -5.19 47.40 -29.48
N ILE A 12 -5.01 48.40 -28.63
CA ILE A 12 -4.30 48.23 -27.35
C ILE A 12 -5.28 47.60 -26.37
N SER A 13 -5.18 46.30 -26.17
CA SER A 13 -5.86 45.60 -25.07
C SER A 13 -5.07 45.89 -23.78
N LEU A 14 -5.66 46.72 -22.93
CA LEU A 14 -5.21 46.87 -21.55
C LEU A 14 -5.49 45.54 -20.80
N GLY A 15 -4.47 44.72 -20.70
CA GLY A 15 -4.51 43.55 -19.81
C GLY A 15 -4.47 44.01 -18.36
N LEU A 16 -5.61 43.94 -17.66
CA LEU A 16 -5.65 44.09 -16.22
C LEU A 16 -4.91 42.90 -15.63
N GLY A 17 -3.62 43.04 -15.37
CA GLY A 17 -2.84 42.09 -14.60
C GLY A 17 -3.41 42.03 -13.17
N ILE A 18 -4.18 41.00 -12.83
CA ILE A 18 -4.47 40.68 -11.45
C ILE A 18 -3.13 40.24 -10.85
N LEU A 19 -2.49 41.12 -10.12
CA LEU A 19 -1.39 40.77 -9.24
C LEU A 19 -1.97 39.87 -8.16
N GLY A 20 -1.86 38.56 -8.37
CA GLY A 20 -2.08 37.59 -7.31
C GLY A 20 -1.11 37.91 -6.18
N VAL A 21 -1.62 38.45 -5.10
CA VAL A 21 -0.87 38.57 -3.86
C VAL A 21 -0.63 37.14 -3.40
N SER A 22 0.57 36.62 -3.63
CA SER A 22 1.04 35.40 -3.00
C SER A 22 1.13 35.69 -1.49
N GLY A 23 0.02 35.43 -0.79
CA GLY A 23 0.02 35.47 0.66
C GLY A 23 1.06 34.50 1.18
N SER A 24 1.95 34.94 2.05
CA SER A 24 2.85 34.06 2.79
C SER A 24 1.99 33.01 3.52
N ALA A 25 2.37 31.74 3.43
CA ALA A 25 1.70 30.68 4.15
C ALA A 25 1.70 31.01 5.66
N ALA A 26 0.52 31.14 6.24
CA ALA A 26 0.38 31.46 7.66
C ALA A 26 0.48 30.18 8.50
N THR A 27 0.92 30.33 9.74
CA THR A 27 0.92 29.25 10.72
C THR A 27 -0.19 29.49 11.73
N LEU A 28 -1.08 28.52 11.88
CA LEU A 28 -2.10 28.48 12.93
C LEU A 28 -1.62 27.51 14.02
N CYS A 29 -1.93 27.82 15.27
CA CYS A 29 -1.55 26.96 16.38
C CYS A 29 -2.76 26.31 17.06
N VAL A 30 -2.53 25.09 17.57
CA VAL A 30 -3.51 24.34 18.38
C VAL A 30 -2.85 23.97 19.71
N ASN A 31 -3.56 24.17 20.81
CA ASN A 31 -3.20 23.61 22.12
C ASN A 31 -4.47 23.24 22.91
N PRO A 32 -4.41 22.26 23.85
CA PRO A 32 -5.60 21.72 24.50
C PRO A 32 -6.42 22.77 25.30
N SER A 33 -5.82 23.90 25.67
CA SER A 33 -6.48 24.95 26.43
C SER A 33 -7.06 26.07 25.57
N GLY A 34 -6.74 26.13 24.28
CA GLY A 34 -7.17 27.18 23.36
C GLY A 34 -6.64 28.58 23.74
N THR A 35 -5.51 28.64 24.42
CA THR A 35 -4.94 29.91 24.93
C THR A 35 -3.86 30.45 23.99
N GLY A 36 -3.49 31.71 24.18
CA GLY A 36 -2.42 32.36 23.42
C GLY A 36 -2.73 32.57 21.93
N GLY A 37 -4.01 32.66 21.57
CA GLY A 37 -4.46 32.81 20.19
C GLY A 37 -4.52 31.49 19.40
N CYS A 38 -4.27 30.35 20.05
CA CYS A 38 -4.39 29.03 19.44
C CYS A 38 -5.84 28.50 19.53
N SER A 39 -6.20 27.62 18.62
CA SER A 39 -7.44 26.82 18.67
C SER A 39 -7.32 25.73 19.75
N ALA A 40 -8.45 25.38 20.38
CA ALA A 40 -8.48 24.25 21.32
C ALA A 40 -8.54 22.88 20.63
N THR A 41 -9.00 22.84 19.38
CA THR A 41 -9.17 21.62 18.57
C THR A 41 -8.45 21.74 17.23
N ILE A 42 -8.03 20.61 16.69
CA ILE A 42 -7.34 20.54 15.40
C ILE A 42 -8.32 20.89 14.28
N GLY A 43 -9.53 20.34 14.29
CA GLY A 43 -10.55 20.56 13.26
C GLY A 43 -10.94 22.03 13.11
N VAL A 44 -11.00 22.79 14.21
CA VAL A 44 -11.25 24.24 14.16
C VAL A 44 -10.10 24.97 13.45
N ALA A 45 -8.85 24.63 13.75
CA ALA A 45 -7.69 25.24 13.10
C ALA A 45 -7.60 24.87 11.62
N VAL A 46 -7.83 23.61 11.28
CA VAL A 46 -7.87 23.10 9.89
C VAL A 46 -8.97 23.81 9.09
N THR A 47 -10.15 24.00 9.68
CA THR A 47 -11.26 24.73 9.04
C THR A 47 -10.90 26.19 8.78
N ALA A 48 -10.27 26.85 9.75
CA ALA A 48 -9.87 28.26 9.66
C ALA A 48 -8.65 28.53 8.77
N ALA A 49 -7.83 27.49 8.52
CA ALA A 49 -6.65 27.61 7.68
C ALA A 49 -7.03 27.96 6.23
N ALA A 50 -6.25 28.85 5.61
CA ALA A 50 -6.28 29.07 4.18
C ALA A 50 -5.47 27.95 3.47
N PRO A 51 -5.69 27.70 2.17
CA PRO A 51 -4.86 26.79 1.40
C PRO A 51 -3.36 27.09 1.57
N ASN A 52 -2.56 26.02 1.68
CA ASN A 52 -1.11 26.04 1.89
C ASN A 52 -0.64 26.58 3.26
N ASN A 53 -1.54 26.81 4.19
CA ASN A 53 -1.16 27.16 5.56
C ASN A 53 -0.61 25.94 6.31
N THR A 54 0.11 26.22 7.40
CA THR A 54 0.57 25.20 8.35
C THR A 54 -0.28 25.28 9.62
N VAL A 55 -0.75 24.13 10.10
CA VAL A 55 -1.39 23.98 11.41
C VAL A 55 -0.41 23.24 12.31
N THR A 56 0.10 23.90 13.34
CA THR A 56 0.99 23.31 14.34
C THR A 56 0.20 22.89 15.57
N VAL A 57 0.34 21.66 16.01
CA VAL A 57 -0.42 21.08 17.12
C VAL A 57 0.53 20.77 18.28
N ALA A 58 0.30 21.44 19.39
CA ALA A 58 1.08 21.29 20.61
C ALA A 58 0.84 19.90 21.24
N LYS A 59 1.74 19.51 22.14
CA LYS A 59 1.59 18.30 22.97
C LYS A 59 0.20 18.23 23.61
N GLY A 60 -0.46 17.08 23.50
CA GLY A 60 -1.77 16.81 24.08
C GLY A 60 -2.46 15.63 23.42
N THR A 61 -3.61 15.27 23.96
CA THR A 61 -4.54 14.31 23.35
C THR A 61 -5.75 15.05 22.87
N TYR A 62 -6.09 14.85 21.61
CA TYR A 62 -7.20 15.48 20.90
C TYR A 62 -8.18 14.40 20.46
N HIS A 63 -9.41 14.48 20.96
CA HIS A 63 -10.45 13.51 20.61
C HIS A 63 -11.22 14.01 19.39
N GLU A 64 -10.73 13.64 18.19
CA GLU A 64 -11.22 14.19 16.93
C GLU A 64 -11.10 13.17 15.78
N ASP A 65 -12.01 13.30 14.79
CA ASP A 65 -11.82 12.87 13.40
C ASP A 65 -11.42 14.13 12.62
N VAL A 66 -10.16 14.23 12.22
CA VAL A 66 -9.60 15.43 11.60
C VAL A 66 -9.81 15.38 10.10
N VAL A 67 -10.82 16.08 9.58
CA VAL A 67 -11.15 16.12 8.15
C VAL A 67 -10.40 17.24 7.44
N ILE A 68 -9.57 16.89 6.44
CA ILE A 68 -8.77 17.82 5.64
C ILE A 68 -9.33 17.87 4.21
N THR A 69 -9.75 19.07 3.79
CA THR A 69 -10.46 19.30 2.52
C THR A 69 -9.77 20.33 1.62
N LYS A 70 -8.56 20.74 1.98
CA LYS A 70 -7.76 21.75 1.25
C LYS A 70 -6.26 21.49 1.44
N PRO A 71 -5.40 21.96 0.53
CA PRO A 71 -3.95 21.90 0.70
C PRO A 71 -3.52 22.55 2.02
N LEU A 72 -2.82 21.83 2.88
CA LEU A 72 -2.22 22.36 4.11
C LEU A 72 -1.17 21.38 4.67
N SER A 73 -0.39 21.89 5.63
CA SER A 73 0.51 21.04 6.43
C SER A 73 -0.01 20.96 7.87
N LEU A 74 -0.26 19.73 8.35
CA LEU A 74 -0.66 19.43 9.73
C LEU A 74 0.53 18.81 10.48
N LEU A 75 1.08 19.53 11.45
CA LEU A 75 2.31 19.19 12.15
C LEU A 75 2.07 19.02 13.66
N GLY A 76 2.21 17.80 14.16
CA GLY A 76 2.24 17.50 15.60
C GLY A 76 3.60 17.82 16.23
N ALA A 77 3.64 17.95 17.53
CA ALA A 77 4.87 18.14 18.28
C ALA A 77 5.70 16.85 18.47
N GLY A 78 5.52 15.88 17.59
CA GLY A 78 6.10 14.55 17.59
C GLY A 78 5.11 13.48 18.06
N SER A 79 5.19 12.28 17.45
CA SER A 79 4.27 11.17 17.73
C SER A 79 4.24 10.73 19.19
N GLN A 80 5.31 10.92 19.93
CA GLN A 80 5.36 10.67 21.37
C GLN A 80 4.60 11.72 22.22
N ASN A 81 4.21 12.84 21.63
CA ASN A 81 3.71 14.00 22.34
C ASN A 81 2.28 14.40 21.94
N THR A 82 1.91 14.19 20.68
CA THR A 82 0.64 14.67 20.12
C THR A 82 -0.18 13.48 19.66
N VAL A 83 -1.33 13.27 20.28
CA VAL A 83 -2.22 12.13 20.05
C VAL A 83 -3.54 12.61 19.47
N ILE A 84 -3.95 12.05 18.36
CA ILE A 84 -5.32 12.08 17.83
C ILE A 84 -5.96 10.75 18.26
N ASP A 85 -6.91 10.85 19.18
CA ASP A 85 -7.67 9.69 19.69
C ASP A 85 -9.07 9.68 19.06
N ALA A 86 -9.27 8.78 18.13
CA ALA A 86 -10.52 8.65 17.40
C ALA A 86 -11.50 7.63 18.03
N THR A 87 -11.42 7.40 19.34
CA THR A 87 -12.32 6.46 20.02
C THR A 87 -13.79 6.76 19.71
N GLY A 88 -14.48 5.81 19.06
CA GLY A 88 -15.89 5.96 18.66
C GLY A 88 -16.12 6.82 17.41
N LEU A 89 -15.08 7.34 16.78
CA LEU A 89 -15.12 8.09 15.54
C LEU A 89 -14.72 7.22 14.35
N SER A 90 -15.05 7.65 13.14
CA SER A 90 -14.77 6.89 11.92
C SER A 90 -13.28 6.77 11.65
N ASN A 91 -12.59 7.91 11.56
CA ASN A 91 -11.15 7.94 11.27
C ASN A 91 -10.42 8.82 12.30
N GLY A 92 -9.11 8.68 12.36
CA GLY A 92 -8.30 9.65 13.09
C GLY A 92 -8.02 10.89 12.25
N VAL A 93 -7.57 10.66 11.00
CA VAL A 93 -7.38 11.72 9.99
C VAL A 93 -8.03 11.26 8.69
N ASN A 94 -8.85 12.14 8.10
CA ASN A 94 -9.50 11.91 6.81
C ASN A 94 -9.10 13.00 5.80
N ILE A 95 -8.30 12.64 4.79
CA ILE A 95 -7.96 13.52 3.66
C ILE A 95 -9.00 13.28 2.56
N ASP A 96 -10.06 14.09 2.58
CA ASP A 96 -11.29 13.87 1.82
C ASP A 96 -11.24 14.52 0.43
N GLY A 97 -10.53 13.88 -0.49
CA GLY A 97 -10.55 14.27 -1.91
C GLY A 97 -11.80 13.78 -2.63
N HIS A 98 -12.47 12.74 -2.13
CA HIS A 98 -13.68 12.21 -2.76
C HIS A 98 -14.79 13.29 -2.84
N ASN A 99 -15.03 13.99 -1.75
CA ASN A 99 -16.01 15.09 -1.72
C ASN A 99 -15.40 16.44 -2.15
N HIS A 100 -14.08 16.51 -2.31
CA HIS A 100 -13.33 17.72 -2.68
C HIS A 100 -12.38 17.44 -3.85
N PRO A 101 -12.92 17.22 -5.07
CA PRO A 101 -12.15 16.86 -6.24
C PRO A 101 -10.98 17.82 -6.53
N GLY A 102 -9.80 17.26 -6.77
CA GLY A 102 -8.58 18.02 -7.00
C GLY A 102 -7.81 18.35 -5.70
N LEU A 103 -8.21 17.79 -4.56
CA LEU A 103 -7.43 17.91 -3.32
C LEU A 103 -6.02 17.37 -3.53
N SER A 104 -5.05 18.19 -3.17
CA SER A 104 -3.64 17.84 -3.32
C SER A 104 -2.76 18.62 -2.34
N HIS A 105 -1.47 18.22 -2.23
CA HIS A 105 -0.49 18.93 -1.41
C HIS A 105 -0.89 19.06 0.06
N VAL A 106 -1.36 17.97 0.65
CA VAL A 106 -1.57 17.86 2.10
C VAL A 106 -0.39 17.10 2.70
N SER A 107 0.09 17.55 3.85
CA SER A 107 1.05 16.78 4.64
C SER A 107 0.56 16.60 6.08
N VAL A 108 0.76 15.39 6.63
CA VAL A 108 0.43 15.05 8.02
C VAL A 108 1.65 14.38 8.65
N SER A 109 2.19 14.96 9.71
CA SER A 109 3.33 14.36 10.40
C SER A 109 3.38 14.67 11.90
N GLY A 110 4.05 13.77 12.64
CA GLY A 110 4.36 13.96 14.05
C GLY A 110 3.21 13.65 15.02
N PHE A 111 2.31 12.73 14.66
CA PHE A 111 1.16 12.32 15.48
C PHE A 111 1.23 10.85 15.87
N THR A 112 0.69 10.51 17.05
CA THR A 112 0.06 9.22 17.26
C THR A 112 -1.40 9.35 16.83
N VAL A 113 -1.88 8.42 15.99
CA VAL A 113 -3.27 8.32 15.53
C VAL A 113 -3.83 6.97 15.95
N GLN A 114 -4.90 6.98 16.76
CA GLN A 114 -5.34 5.74 17.41
C GLN A 114 -6.85 5.62 17.58
N ASN A 115 -7.29 4.36 17.76
CA ASN A 115 -8.63 3.96 18.21
C ASN A 115 -9.78 4.29 17.25
N ALA A 116 -9.52 4.54 15.98
CA ALA A 116 -10.56 4.74 14.97
C ALA A 116 -11.42 3.49 14.76
N ASN A 117 -12.67 3.69 14.36
CA ASN A 117 -13.60 2.61 14.03
C ASN A 117 -13.44 2.09 12.61
N PHE A 118 -12.95 2.90 11.68
CA PHE A 118 -12.73 2.51 10.30
C PHE A 118 -11.24 2.57 9.97
N GLU A 119 -10.62 3.76 9.82
CA GLU A 119 -9.21 3.87 9.47
C GLU A 119 -8.43 4.80 10.40
N GLY A 120 -7.16 4.51 10.63
CA GLY A 120 -6.30 5.45 11.32
C GLY A 120 -6.12 6.74 10.51
N ILE A 121 -5.60 6.63 9.31
CA ILE A 121 -5.45 7.73 8.34
C ILE A 121 -6.03 7.28 7.01
N LEU A 122 -7.11 7.91 6.57
CA LEU A 122 -7.78 7.66 5.29
C LEU A 122 -7.44 8.76 4.28
N LEU A 123 -7.02 8.35 3.08
CA LEU A 123 -6.84 9.23 1.92
C LEU A 123 -7.78 8.77 0.80
N THR A 124 -8.57 9.69 0.24
CA THR A 124 -9.44 9.37 -0.89
C THR A 124 -9.27 10.37 -2.03
N ASP A 125 -9.26 9.88 -3.27
CA ASP A 125 -9.30 10.67 -4.53
C ASP A 125 -8.41 11.94 -4.50
N SER A 126 -7.17 11.79 -4.06
CA SER A 126 -6.25 12.91 -3.81
C SER A 126 -4.84 12.62 -4.36
N SER A 127 -4.04 13.67 -4.55
CA SER A 127 -2.70 13.54 -5.13
C SER A 127 -1.65 14.39 -4.40
N PHE A 128 -0.37 13.99 -4.51
CA PHE A 128 0.75 14.70 -3.87
C PHE A 128 0.58 14.86 -2.35
N ILE A 129 0.11 13.81 -1.68
CA ILE A 129 -0.07 13.75 -0.23
C ILE A 129 1.21 13.21 0.41
N THR A 130 1.55 13.71 1.60
CA THR A 130 2.67 13.19 2.40
C THR A 130 2.21 12.80 3.79
N ILE A 131 2.35 11.52 4.14
CA ILE A 131 2.11 10.98 5.48
C ILE A 131 3.45 10.51 6.03
N ASP A 132 4.00 11.23 6.98
CA ASP A 132 5.40 11.02 7.39
C ASP A 132 5.59 11.13 8.91
N ASN A 133 6.46 10.27 9.47
CA ASN A 133 6.81 10.30 10.90
C ASN A 133 5.62 10.22 11.88
N ASN A 134 4.61 9.42 11.58
CA ASN A 134 3.49 9.17 12.48
C ASN A 134 3.62 7.79 13.15
N HIS A 135 2.95 7.62 14.28
CA HIS A 135 2.67 6.34 14.92
C HIS A 135 1.16 6.08 14.81
N VAL A 136 0.77 5.09 14.02
CA VAL A 136 -0.62 4.75 13.76
C VAL A 136 -0.93 3.41 14.40
N THR A 137 -1.82 3.38 15.42
CA THR A 137 -1.96 2.21 16.27
C THR A 137 -3.37 2.01 16.83
N GLY A 138 -3.77 0.76 16.99
CA GLY A 138 -5.03 0.40 17.65
C GLY A 138 -6.29 0.74 16.87
N ASN A 139 -6.20 0.92 15.55
CA ASN A 139 -7.32 1.22 14.67
C ASN A 139 -7.98 -0.10 14.19
N ASN A 140 -8.49 -0.90 15.11
CA ASN A 140 -9.13 -2.19 14.85
C ASN A 140 -10.45 -2.35 15.59
N LYS A 141 -11.06 -1.26 16.03
CA LYS A 141 -12.26 -1.29 16.90
C LYS A 141 -13.51 -1.76 16.18
N SER A 142 -13.52 -1.64 14.84
CA SER A 142 -14.63 -2.08 14.01
C SER A 142 -14.64 -3.58 13.72
N LEU A 143 -13.53 -4.27 13.89
CA LEU A 143 -13.45 -5.71 13.62
C LEU A 143 -14.03 -6.55 14.75
N SER A 144 -15.04 -7.33 14.41
CA SER A 144 -15.64 -8.33 15.28
C SER A 144 -15.24 -9.73 14.84
N PHE A 145 -14.26 -10.34 15.51
CA PHE A 145 -13.89 -11.76 15.38
C PHE A 145 -14.02 -12.48 16.72
N PRO A 146 -14.39 -13.77 16.80
CA PRO A 146 -14.60 -14.75 15.75
C PRO A 146 -16.09 -14.98 15.43
N GLY A 147 -16.40 -15.26 14.18
CA GLY A 147 -17.67 -15.84 13.74
C GLY A 147 -18.73 -14.85 13.25
N GLY A 148 -18.42 -13.58 13.17
CA GLY A 148 -19.26 -12.56 12.54
C GLY A 148 -18.67 -12.08 11.22
N VAL A 149 -19.52 -11.58 10.32
CA VAL A 149 -19.08 -10.77 9.20
C VAL A 149 -18.42 -9.52 9.81
N PRO A 150 -17.19 -9.12 9.37
CA PRO A 150 -16.58 -7.90 9.84
C PRO A 150 -17.55 -6.73 9.65
N THR A 151 -17.75 -5.95 10.68
CA THR A 151 -18.55 -4.72 10.59
C THR A 151 -17.57 -3.56 10.56
N CYS A 152 -17.75 -2.64 9.59
CA CYS A 152 -16.99 -1.42 9.48
C CYS A 152 -17.83 -0.22 9.96
N PRO A 153 -18.06 -0.01 11.26
CA PRO A 153 -18.77 1.15 11.74
C PRO A 153 -17.92 2.39 11.42
N GLY A 154 -18.46 3.29 10.62
CA GLY A 154 -17.71 4.45 10.14
C GLY A 154 -17.25 4.35 8.69
N LEU A 155 -17.49 3.23 8.02
CA LEU A 155 -17.28 3.11 6.57
C LEU A 155 -18.06 4.20 5.84
N PRO A 156 -17.40 5.04 5.03
CA PRO A 156 -18.08 6.05 4.25
C PRO A 156 -19.04 5.43 3.24
N SER A 157 -20.21 6.03 3.06
CA SER A 157 -21.28 5.47 2.19
C SER A 157 -20.93 5.41 0.70
N TYR A 158 -19.90 6.07 0.28
CA TYR A 158 -19.41 6.02 -1.10
C TYR A 158 -18.48 4.83 -1.39
N PHE A 159 -17.99 4.13 -0.36
CA PHE A 159 -17.32 2.84 -0.55
C PHE A 159 -18.38 1.81 -0.93
N VAL A 160 -18.26 1.29 -2.13
CA VAL A 160 -19.20 0.31 -2.71
C VAL A 160 -18.58 -1.08 -2.84
N THR A 161 -17.33 -1.20 -2.47
CA THR A 161 -16.54 -2.43 -2.53
C THR A 161 -16.62 -3.20 -1.22
N PHE A 162 -16.21 -4.46 -1.26
CA PHE A 162 -16.13 -5.30 -0.07
C PHE A 162 -14.88 -4.93 0.73
N GLN A 163 -15.09 -4.44 1.93
CA GLN A 163 -14.01 -4.08 2.85
C GLN A 163 -13.63 -5.21 3.83
N GLY A 164 -14.08 -6.41 3.64
CA GLY A 164 -13.69 -7.66 4.31
C GLY A 164 -12.84 -7.51 5.56
N LEU A 165 -11.59 -7.90 5.47
CA LEU A 165 -10.59 -7.71 6.52
C LEU A 165 -9.94 -6.31 6.51
N ASP A 166 -10.14 -5.53 5.45
CA ASP A 166 -9.58 -4.20 5.23
C ASP A 166 -10.31 -3.09 6.00
N CYS A 167 -10.72 -3.36 7.21
CA CYS A 167 -11.50 -2.48 8.06
C CYS A 167 -10.70 -2.23 9.33
N GLY A 168 -10.21 -1.03 9.54
CA GLY A 168 -9.32 -0.69 10.66
C GLY A 168 -7.85 -0.76 10.27
N GLU A 169 -7.57 -0.41 9.02
CA GLU A 169 -6.20 -0.23 8.56
C GLU A 169 -5.53 0.94 9.27
N GLY A 170 -4.21 0.82 9.43
CA GLY A 170 -3.45 1.94 9.95
C GLY A 170 -3.50 3.13 8.99
N ILE A 171 -3.17 2.91 7.72
CA ILE A 171 -3.16 3.94 6.68
C ILE A 171 -3.79 3.37 5.40
N HIS A 172 -4.82 4.01 4.87
CA HIS A 172 -5.50 3.58 3.65
C HIS A 172 -5.46 4.66 2.56
N LEU A 173 -4.95 4.28 1.40
CA LEU A 173 -4.91 5.10 0.18
C LEU A 173 -5.91 4.54 -0.83
N SER A 174 -6.99 5.24 -1.12
CA SER A 174 -8.00 4.83 -2.10
C SER A 174 -8.19 5.91 -3.18
N GLY A 175 -7.88 5.58 -4.43
CA GLY A 175 -7.90 6.57 -5.52
C GLY A 175 -6.83 7.64 -5.39
N VAL A 176 -5.65 7.30 -4.89
CA VAL A 176 -4.57 8.25 -4.55
C VAL A 176 -3.41 8.09 -5.52
N ASP A 177 -2.83 9.21 -5.94
CA ASP A 177 -1.68 9.20 -6.85
C ASP A 177 -0.55 10.14 -6.41
N HIS A 178 0.67 9.88 -6.90
CA HIS A 178 1.86 10.70 -6.69
C HIS A 178 2.12 11.07 -5.22
N SER A 179 1.72 10.20 -4.29
CA SER A 179 1.75 10.45 -2.86
C SER A 179 2.82 9.62 -2.16
N THR A 180 3.22 10.06 -0.97
CA THR A 180 4.29 9.42 -0.19
C THR A 180 3.79 9.07 1.21
N VAL A 181 3.95 7.81 1.60
CA VAL A 181 3.77 7.32 2.98
C VAL A 181 5.13 6.83 3.46
N ALA A 182 5.76 7.57 4.38
CA ALA A 182 7.14 7.29 4.74
C ALA A 182 7.42 7.40 6.24
N ASN A 183 8.40 6.63 6.72
CA ASN A 183 8.91 6.72 8.09
C ASN A 183 7.83 6.58 9.19
N ASN A 184 6.71 5.93 8.92
CA ASN A 184 5.66 5.71 9.91
C ASN A 184 5.90 4.39 10.66
N LEU A 185 5.50 4.37 11.93
CA LEU A 185 5.29 3.15 12.70
C LEU A 185 3.79 2.82 12.65
N VAL A 186 3.44 1.70 12.02
CA VAL A 186 2.05 1.25 11.83
C VAL A 186 1.90 -0.10 12.50
N GLU A 187 1.24 -0.13 13.65
CA GLU A 187 1.20 -1.36 14.46
C GLU A 187 -0.10 -1.52 15.25
N ASN A 188 -0.45 -2.78 15.53
CA ASN A 188 -1.63 -3.12 16.34
C ASN A 188 -2.95 -2.57 15.76
N ASN A 189 -3.01 -2.32 14.45
CA ASN A 189 -4.23 -2.03 13.72
C ASN A 189 -4.83 -3.36 13.21
N ALA A 190 -5.97 -3.34 12.54
CA ALA A 190 -6.48 -4.55 11.90
C ALA A 190 -5.50 -5.04 10.83
N GLY A 191 -5.21 -4.23 9.85
CA GLY A 191 -4.13 -4.37 8.90
C GLY A 191 -3.18 -3.16 8.93
N GLY A 192 -2.18 -3.15 8.08
CA GLY A 192 -1.14 -2.14 8.12
C GLY A 192 -1.37 -0.95 7.21
N ILE A 193 -0.84 -1.01 5.98
CA ILE A 193 -0.99 0.02 4.96
C ILE A 193 -1.68 -0.59 3.75
N LEU A 194 -2.85 -0.03 3.38
CA LEU A 194 -3.63 -0.47 2.23
C LEU A 194 -3.55 0.55 1.09
N VAL A 195 -3.34 0.07 -0.12
CA VAL A 195 -3.50 0.83 -1.36
C VAL A 195 -4.58 0.14 -2.18
N SER A 196 -5.72 0.82 -2.39
CA SER A 196 -6.88 0.26 -3.09
C SER A 196 -7.36 1.13 -4.26
N ASP A 197 -8.23 0.59 -5.10
CA ASP A 197 -8.88 1.31 -6.20
C ASP A 197 -10.38 1.53 -5.97
N ASP A 198 -10.85 1.51 -4.74
CA ASP A 198 -12.26 1.59 -4.37
C ASP A 198 -12.93 2.88 -4.83
N THR A 199 -12.26 4.01 -4.72
CA THR A 199 -12.79 5.32 -5.12
C THR A 199 -12.22 5.78 -6.46
N GLY A 200 -10.99 5.42 -6.80
CA GLY A 200 -10.27 5.83 -7.99
C GLY A 200 -9.05 4.97 -8.26
N SER A 201 -8.34 5.22 -9.37
CA SER A 201 -7.04 4.59 -9.60
C SER A 201 -6.03 5.01 -8.54
N SER A 202 -5.24 4.06 -8.04
CA SER A 202 -4.13 4.35 -7.12
C SER A 202 -2.80 4.03 -7.80
N HIS A 203 -2.01 5.06 -8.10
CA HIS A 203 -0.81 4.88 -8.91
C HIS A 203 0.31 5.86 -8.59
N ASP A 204 1.53 5.50 -8.98
CA ASP A 204 2.72 6.34 -8.82
C ASP A 204 2.96 6.78 -7.36
N ASN A 205 2.50 5.99 -6.38
CA ASN A 205 2.71 6.25 -4.96
C ASN A 205 4.02 5.64 -4.46
N LEU A 206 4.60 6.25 -3.45
CA LEU A 206 5.80 5.79 -2.75
C LEU A 206 5.46 5.40 -1.31
N ILE A 207 5.59 4.12 -0.99
CA ILE A 207 5.46 3.58 0.37
C ILE A 207 6.87 3.19 0.84
N SER A 208 7.49 3.98 1.72
CA SER A 208 8.92 3.83 1.98
C SER A 208 9.33 3.94 3.43
N ALA A 209 10.30 3.13 3.83
CA ALA A 209 10.93 3.21 5.16
C ALA A 209 9.93 3.16 6.33
N ASN A 210 8.76 2.55 6.16
CA ASN A 210 7.80 2.33 7.24
C ASN A 210 8.15 1.04 8.01
N THR A 211 7.83 1.03 9.30
CA THR A 211 7.77 -0.19 10.12
C THR A 211 6.30 -0.55 10.29
N VAL A 212 5.89 -1.67 9.71
CA VAL A 212 4.51 -2.16 9.70
C VAL A 212 4.49 -3.51 10.38
N GLN A 213 3.96 -3.58 11.60
CA GLN A 213 4.14 -4.77 12.42
C GLN A 213 2.97 -5.05 13.36
N ASN A 214 2.81 -6.34 13.72
CA ASN A 214 1.85 -6.76 14.74
C ASN A 214 0.40 -6.33 14.42
N ASN A 215 0.03 -6.22 13.14
CA ASN A 215 -1.35 -6.00 12.73
C ASN A 215 -2.04 -7.38 12.68
N PRO A 216 -2.95 -7.69 13.62
CA PRO A 216 -3.31 -9.08 13.90
C PRO A 216 -4.20 -9.75 12.87
N PHE A 217 -4.89 -9.01 11.99
CA PHE A 217 -5.95 -9.59 11.19
C PHE A 217 -5.65 -9.64 9.70
N ASP A 218 -4.79 -8.78 9.18
CA ASP A 218 -4.49 -8.69 7.76
C ASP A 218 -2.99 -8.44 7.50
N CYS A 219 -2.66 -8.19 6.25
CA CYS A 219 -1.30 -7.97 5.74
C CYS A 219 -0.61 -6.77 6.37
N GLY A 220 0.71 -6.75 6.27
CA GLY A 220 1.48 -5.57 6.62
C GLY A 220 1.30 -4.44 5.61
N ILE A 221 1.56 -4.71 4.34
CA ILE A 221 1.31 -3.76 3.24
C ILE A 221 0.50 -4.47 2.17
N THR A 222 -0.67 -3.93 1.86
CA THR A 222 -1.61 -4.51 0.89
C THR A 222 -1.78 -3.60 -0.32
N ILE A 223 -1.71 -4.17 -1.51
CA ILE A 223 -2.11 -3.54 -2.75
C ILE A 223 -3.23 -4.39 -3.32
N ALA A 224 -4.49 -3.99 -3.10
CA ALA A 224 -5.64 -4.84 -3.38
C ALA A 224 -6.73 -4.13 -4.17
N SER A 225 -7.25 -4.83 -5.17
CA SER A 225 -8.43 -4.42 -5.92
C SER A 225 -9.63 -5.23 -5.43
N HIS A 226 -10.61 -4.56 -4.83
CA HIS A 226 -11.72 -5.19 -4.11
C HIS A 226 -12.93 -5.52 -5.01
N LEU A 227 -13.70 -6.52 -4.58
CA LEU A 227 -14.99 -6.85 -5.20
C LEU A 227 -16.02 -5.72 -4.98
N ILE A 228 -16.74 -5.35 -6.02
CA ILE A 228 -17.85 -4.40 -5.91
C ILE A 228 -19.05 -5.13 -5.28
N MET A 229 -19.46 -4.69 -4.10
CA MET A 229 -20.57 -5.26 -3.34
C MET A 229 -21.90 -4.56 -3.59
N PHE A 230 -21.88 -3.26 -3.86
CA PHE A 230 -23.08 -2.43 -3.98
C PHE A 230 -23.08 -1.64 -5.31
N GLY A 231 -24.24 -1.54 -5.93
CA GLY A 231 -24.40 -0.81 -7.19
C GLY A 231 -24.05 -1.63 -8.44
N PRO A 232 -24.05 -1.00 -9.61
CA PRO A 232 -23.75 -1.67 -10.87
C PRO A 232 -22.28 -2.06 -10.94
N GLN A 233 -22.02 -3.26 -11.45
CA GLN A 233 -20.65 -3.70 -11.73
C GLN A 233 -20.01 -2.73 -12.73
N ARG A 234 -18.84 -2.25 -12.44
CA ARG A 234 -18.06 -1.34 -13.29
C ARG A 234 -16.61 -1.85 -13.37
N PRO A 235 -15.89 -1.54 -14.44
CA PRO A 235 -14.45 -1.82 -14.46
C PRO A 235 -13.76 -1.15 -13.28
N LEU A 236 -12.91 -1.88 -12.60
CA LEU A 236 -12.02 -1.35 -11.58
C LEU A 236 -11.01 -0.39 -12.24
N ARG A 237 -10.59 0.61 -11.48
CA ARG A 237 -9.81 1.73 -12.05
C ARG A 237 -8.33 1.43 -12.11
N GLY A 238 -7.88 0.47 -11.29
CA GLY A 238 -6.54 -0.09 -11.32
C GLY A 238 -5.56 0.52 -10.31
N ILE A 239 -4.61 -0.34 -9.96
CA ILE A 239 -3.51 -0.04 -9.04
C ILE A 239 -2.21 -0.35 -9.79
N TYR A 240 -1.39 0.65 -10.06
CA TYR A 240 -0.22 0.44 -10.91
C TYR A 240 0.91 1.43 -10.62
N HIS A 241 2.13 1.01 -10.96
CA HIS A 241 3.35 1.81 -10.84
C HIS A 241 3.64 2.32 -9.41
N ASN A 242 3.05 1.71 -8.38
CA ASN A 242 3.40 2.04 -7.00
C ASN A 242 4.76 1.43 -6.65
N THR A 243 5.50 2.11 -5.78
CA THR A 243 6.80 1.65 -5.29
C THR A 243 6.75 1.44 -3.79
N ILE A 244 7.00 0.20 -3.37
CA ILE A 244 7.08 -0.23 -1.98
C ILE A 244 8.55 -0.52 -1.69
N VAL A 245 9.24 0.37 -0.95
CA VAL A 245 10.70 0.30 -0.82
C VAL A 245 11.20 0.48 0.59
N GLY A 246 12.09 -0.41 1.01
CA GLY A 246 12.83 -0.28 2.27
C GLY A 246 11.96 -0.34 3.51
N ASN A 247 10.77 -0.95 3.44
CA ASN A 247 9.89 -1.13 4.59
C ASN A 247 10.28 -2.38 5.38
N ILE A 248 9.92 -2.39 6.66
CA ILE A 248 9.91 -3.58 7.51
C ILE A 248 8.46 -3.99 7.71
N SER A 249 8.11 -5.20 7.25
CA SER A 249 6.77 -5.79 7.44
C SER A 249 6.90 -7.07 8.25
N SER A 250 6.38 -7.09 9.48
CA SER A 250 6.63 -8.21 10.38
C SER A 250 5.47 -8.55 11.31
N ALA A 251 5.29 -9.86 11.53
CA ALA A 251 4.30 -10.40 12.47
C ALA A 251 2.86 -9.91 12.19
N ASN A 252 2.46 -9.79 10.92
CA ASN A 252 1.13 -9.39 10.51
C ASN A 252 0.23 -10.61 10.25
N GLY A 253 -1.09 -10.48 10.45
CA GLY A 253 -2.11 -11.47 10.19
C GLY A 253 -2.13 -12.68 11.12
N LEU A 254 -1.38 -12.69 12.21
CA LEU A 254 -1.17 -13.88 13.04
C LEU A 254 -2.43 -14.36 13.77
N THR A 255 -3.46 -13.54 13.91
CA THR A 255 -4.72 -13.95 14.57
C THR A 255 -5.67 -14.65 13.61
N THR A 256 -5.73 -14.20 12.36
CA THR A 256 -6.59 -14.80 11.32
C THR A 256 -5.89 -15.89 10.54
N GLY A 257 -4.57 -15.80 10.39
CA GLY A 257 -3.79 -16.60 9.45
C GLY A 257 -3.82 -16.05 8.02
N GLU A 258 -4.30 -14.79 7.80
CA GLU A 258 -4.57 -14.22 6.49
C GLU A 258 -3.63 -13.05 6.11
N GLY A 259 -2.58 -12.78 6.88
CA GLY A 259 -1.72 -11.62 6.65
C GLY A 259 -0.37 -11.93 6.01
N ALA A 260 -0.16 -11.53 4.77
CA ALA A 260 1.15 -11.51 4.13
C ALA A 260 2.03 -10.35 4.63
N GLY A 261 3.34 -10.46 4.41
CA GLY A 261 4.21 -9.30 4.63
C GLY A 261 3.86 -8.16 3.69
N ILE A 262 3.84 -8.45 2.39
CA ILE A 262 3.40 -7.54 1.33
C ILE A 262 2.51 -8.34 0.37
N GLY A 263 1.25 -7.91 0.21
CA GLY A 263 0.26 -8.55 -0.64
C GLY A 263 -0.04 -7.74 -1.91
N LEU A 264 -0.08 -8.39 -3.07
CA LEU A 264 -0.55 -7.85 -4.34
C LEU A 264 -1.74 -8.70 -4.80
N PHE A 265 -2.95 -8.19 -4.63
CA PHE A 265 -4.16 -8.97 -4.83
C PHE A 265 -5.04 -8.40 -5.94
N ALA A 266 -5.58 -9.28 -6.78
CA ALA A 266 -6.54 -8.98 -7.82
C ALA A 266 -7.74 -9.92 -7.64
N ALA A 267 -8.64 -9.57 -6.73
CA ALA A 267 -9.76 -10.43 -6.32
C ALA A 267 -11.01 -10.28 -7.19
N ALA A 268 -11.17 -9.14 -7.87
CA ALA A 268 -12.37 -8.82 -8.64
C ALA A 268 -12.23 -9.14 -10.13
N PRO A 269 -13.31 -9.52 -10.83
CA PRO A 269 -13.27 -9.66 -12.29
C PRO A 269 -12.83 -8.36 -12.98
N GLY A 270 -11.77 -8.46 -13.80
CA GLY A 270 -11.20 -7.30 -14.50
C GLY A 270 -10.31 -6.40 -13.64
N ALA A 271 -9.95 -6.82 -12.44
CA ALA A 271 -9.01 -6.10 -11.58
C ALA A 271 -7.67 -5.83 -12.28
N GLN A 272 -7.13 -4.64 -12.08
CA GLN A 272 -5.90 -4.18 -12.69
C GLN A 272 -4.88 -3.84 -11.57
N ASN A 273 -3.87 -4.69 -11.36
CA ASN A 273 -2.84 -4.49 -10.33
C ASN A 273 -1.47 -4.85 -10.92
N TRP A 274 -0.87 -3.93 -11.67
CA TRP A 274 0.27 -4.23 -12.54
C TRP A 274 1.39 -3.18 -12.47
N GLY A 275 2.60 -3.61 -12.84
CA GLY A 275 3.75 -2.72 -12.95
C GLY A 275 4.21 -2.10 -11.62
N ASN A 276 3.81 -2.69 -10.49
CA ASN A 276 4.25 -2.23 -9.17
C ASN A 276 5.65 -2.76 -8.84
N VAL A 277 6.35 -2.06 -7.97
CA VAL A 277 7.73 -2.35 -7.58
C VAL A 277 7.82 -2.59 -6.08
N VAL A 278 8.23 -3.79 -5.68
CA VAL A 278 8.47 -4.20 -4.29
C VAL A 278 9.97 -4.41 -4.11
N VAL A 279 10.68 -3.44 -3.54
CA VAL A 279 12.15 -3.45 -3.56
C VAL A 279 12.79 -3.16 -2.21
N GLY A 280 13.78 -3.96 -1.84
CA GLY A 280 14.61 -3.69 -0.65
C GLY A 280 13.87 -3.74 0.68
N ASN A 281 12.72 -4.42 0.76
CA ASN A 281 11.96 -4.56 1.99
C ASN A 281 12.45 -5.76 2.82
N THR A 282 12.11 -5.75 4.10
CA THR A 282 12.24 -6.89 5.01
C THR A 282 10.85 -7.42 5.35
N ALA A 283 10.56 -8.68 5.01
CA ALA A 283 9.30 -9.35 5.33
C ALA A 283 9.58 -10.57 6.21
N THR A 284 9.11 -10.56 7.47
CA THR A 284 9.49 -11.59 8.42
C THR A 284 8.37 -11.95 9.41
N GLY A 285 8.17 -13.26 9.60
CA GLY A 285 7.26 -13.78 10.63
C GLY A 285 5.79 -13.44 10.41
N ASN A 286 5.36 -13.16 9.18
CA ASN A 286 3.96 -12.91 8.85
C ASN A 286 3.18 -14.23 8.74
N ALA A 287 1.86 -14.17 8.83
CA ALA A 287 1.01 -15.35 8.82
C ALA A 287 0.94 -16.05 7.46
N LEU A 288 1.00 -15.31 6.37
CA LEU A 288 1.12 -15.76 4.98
C LEU A 288 2.54 -15.47 4.45
N PRO A 289 2.86 -15.73 3.18
CA PRO A 289 4.17 -15.47 2.61
C PRO A 289 4.71 -14.05 2.83
N GLY A 290 6.02 -13.93 2.75
CA GLY A 290 6.68 -12.63 2.84
C GLY A 290 6.22 -11.67 1.75
N VAL A 291 6.03 -12.18 0.52
CA VAL A 291 5.32 -11.49 -0.56
C VAL A 291 4.33 -12.46 -1.19
N ALA A 292 3.05 -12.10 -1.24
CA ALA A 292 1.99 -12.86 -1.88
C ALA A 292 1.45 -12.11 -3.11
N MET A 293 1.31 -12.82 -4.24
CA MET A 293 0.72 -12.28 -5.47
C MET A 293 -0.42 -13.19 -5.91
N HIS A 294 -1.67 -12.76 -5.73
CA HIS A 294 -2.83 -13.58 -6.04
C HIS A 294 -3.79 -12.98 -7.03
N SER A 295 -4.19 -13.79 -7.99
CA SER A 295 -5.17 -13.53 -9.03
C SER A 295 -6.31 -14.54 -8.91
N HIS A 296 -7.52 -14.08 -8.51
CA HIS A 296 -8.64 -14.97 -8.15
C HIS A 296 -9.82 -14.93 -9.11
N SER A 297 -9.87 -14.03 -10.08
CA SER A 297 -11.06 -13.83 -10.91
C SER A 297 -10.72 -13.67 -12.40
N PRO A 298 -11.65 -13.80 -13.33
CA PRO A 298 -11.36 -13.66 -14.75
C PRO A 298 -11.02 -12.22 -15.16
N LEU A 299 -10.29 -12.09 -16.26
CA LEU A 299 -9.95 -10.82 -16.91
C LEU A 299 -9.05 -9.89 -16.08
N GLN A 300 -8.36 -10.42 -15.08
CA GLN A 300 -7.43 -9.64 -14.28
C GLN A 300 -6.13 -9.36 -15.02
N ASN A 301 -5.44 -8.31 -14.56
CA ASN A 301 -4.07 -8.02 -14.93
C ASN A 301 -3.24 -7.85 -13.66
N LEU A 302 -2.47 -8.87 -13.29
CA LEU A 302 -1.49 -8.85 -12.19
C LEU A 302 -0.08 -9.06 -12.78
N ASN A 303 0.20 -8.41 -13.91
CA ASN A 303 1.40 -8.63 -14.70
C ASN A 303 2.49 -7.59 -14.44
N ASP A 304 3.67 -7.88 -14.93
CA ASP A 304 4.80 -6.94 -15.02
C ASP A 304 5.23 -6.32 -13.67
N ASN A 305 4.94 -6.99 -12.55
CA ASN A 305 5.39 -6.55 -11.24
C ASN A 305 6.86 -6.93 -11.01
N LEU A 306 7.59 -6.10 -10.27
CA LEU A 306 8.98 -6.33 -9.90
C LEU A 306 9.11 -6.57 -8.40
N ILE A 307 9.66 -7.73 -8.01
CA ILE A 307 10.00 -8.06 -6.61
C ILE A 307 11.52 -8.20 -6.51
N ALA A 308 12.20 -7.21 -5.93
CA ALA A 308 13.65 -7.15 -6.02
C ALA A 308 14.35 -6.79 -4.70
N GLY A 309 15.46 -7.44 -4.41
CA GLY A 309 16.35 -7.07 -3.31
C GLY A 309 15.74 -7.17 -1.92
N ASN A 310 14.66 -7.93 -1.74
CA ASN A 310 14.00 -8.07 -0.45
C ASN A 310 14.69 -9.13 0.42
N GLN A 311 14.63 -8.95 1.73
CA GLN A 311 15.02 -9.94 2.74
C GLN A 311 13.75 -10.60 3.29
N ILE A 312 13.64 -11.91 3.11
CA ILE A 312 12.43 -12.66 3.39
C ILE A 312 12.76 -13.82 4.32
N SER A 313 12.06 -13.90 5.46
CA SER A 313 12.40 -14.92 6.45
C SER A 313 11.27 -15.31 7.40
N GLY A 314 11.06 -16.63 7.56
CA GLY A 314 10.20 -17.20 8.61
C GLY A 314 8.73 -16.83 8.51
N ASN A 315 8.20 -16.68 7.29
CA ASN A 315 6.81 -16.35 7.03
C ASN A 315 5.93 -17.61 6.99
N GLY A 316 4.61 -17.47 6.95
CA GLY A 316 3.67 -18.57 7.00
C GLY A 316 3.45 -19.28 5.66
N PRO A 317 2.68 -20.38 5.69
CA PRO A 317 2.22 -21.05 4.47
C PRO A 317 1.05 -20.30 3.83
N ASP A 318 0.75 -20.65 2.56
CA ASP A 318 -0.44 -20.17 1.88
C ASP A 318 -1.30 -21.33 1.37
N GLY A 319 -2.58 -21.29 1.72
CA GLY A 319 -3.54 -22.31 1.31
C GLY A 319 -3.92 -22.23 -0.16
N ASP A 320 -3.86 -21.07 -0.78
CA ASP A 320 -4.29 -20.83 -2.15
C ASP A 320 -3.44 -21.57 -3.19
N PRO A 321 -2.12 -21.42 -3.23
CA PRO A 321 -1.28 -22.25 -4.07
C PRO A 321 -1.07 -23.67 -3.53
N GLY A 322 -1.60 -23.95 -2.33
CA GLY A 322 -1.48 -25.26 -1.69
C GLY A 322 -0.13 -25.49 -1.01
N THR A 323 0.56 -24.44 -0.59
CA THR A 323 1.76 -24.58 0.24
C THR A 323 1.37 -24.95 1.66
N THR A 324 1.96 -25.98 2.22
CA THR A 324 1.66 -26.47 3.58
C THR A 324 2.77 -26.16 4.58
N VAL A 325 3.77 -25.41 4.14
CA VAL A 325 4.96 -25.03 4.91
C VAL A 325 5.25 -23.54 4.73
N PRO A 326 5.97 -22.91 5.64
CA PRO A 326 6.41 -21.53 5.50
C PRO A 326 6.94 -21.22 4.11
N THR A 327 6.45 -20.14 3.50
CA THR A 327 6.75 -19.78 2.11
C THR A 327 7.24 -18.33 2.03
N GLY A 328 8.32 -18.12 1.31
CA GLY A 328 8.94 -16.81 1.18
C GLY A 328 8.17 -15.89 0.24
N ILE A 329 8.06 -16.30 -1.01
CA ILE A 329 7.22 -15.62 -2.03
C ILE A 329 6.29 -16.66 -2.64
N ASP A 330 5.05 -16.27 -2.92
CA ASP A 330 4.19 -17.03 -3.82
C ASP A 330 3.62 -16.17 -4.95
N VAL A 331 3.38 -16.83 -6.09
CA VAL A 331 2.73 -16.27 -7.28
C VAL A 331 1.65 -17.23 -7.69
N PHE A 332 0.41 -16.86 -7.43
CA PHE A 332 -0.75 -17.74 -7.65
C PHE A 332 -1.80 -17.11 -8.56
N ALA A 333 -2.23 -17.86 -9.56
CA ALA A 333 -3.41 -17.58 -10.37
C ALA A 333 -4.39 -18.74 -10.26
N ASP A 334 -5.58 -18.51 -9.72
CA ASP A 334 -6.65 -19.50 -9.66
C ASP A 334 -7.27 -19.72 -11.06
N GLU A 335 -6.45 -20.25 -11.96
CA GLU A 335 -6.85 -20.53 -13.35
C GLU A 335 -7.97 -21.59 -13.42
N ALA A 336 -8.12 -22.41 -12.38
CA ALA A 336 -9.22 -23.36 -12.28
C ALA A 336 -10.56 -22.65 -12.04
N ALA A 337 -10.57 -21.53 -11.35
CA ALA A 337 -11.72 -20.64 -11.23
C ALA A 337 -11.83 -19.60 -12.35
N GLY A 338 -10.91 -19.64 -13.32
CA GLY A 338 -10.93 -18.78 -14.49
C GLY A 338 -10.09 -17.51 -14.40
N ALA A 339 -9.22 -17.42 -13.40
CA ALA A 339 -8.27 -16.32 -13.31
C ALA A 339 -7.34 -16.26 -14.53
N ALA A 340 -6.92 -15.05 -14.90
CA ALA A 340 -5.93 -14.88 -15.96
C ALA A 340 -4.53 -15.29 -15.45
N PRO A 341 -3.69 -15.88 -16.33
CA PRO A 341 -2.30 -16.16 -15.99
C PRO A 341 -1.53 -14.90 -15.59
N ILE A 342 -0.63 -15.03 -14.62
CA ILE A 342 0.31 -13.96 -14.25
C ILE A 342 1.54 -14.06 -15.13
N THR A 343 1.89 -12.98 -15.83
CA THR A 343 3.03 -12.94 -16.75
C THR A 343 3.94 -11.73 -16.51
N GLY A 344 5.17 -11.78 -17.00
CA GLY A 344 6.08 -10.64 -16.99
C GLY A 344 6.64 -10.27 -15.62
N THR A 345 6.20 -10.92 -14.55
CA THR A 345 6.73 -10.69 -13.21
C THR A 345 8.21 -11.07 -13.12
N VAL A 346 9.00 -10.19 -12.52
CA VAL A 346 10.43 -10.38 -12.31
C VAL A 346 10.73 -10.45 -10.80
N ILE A 347 11.30 -11.57 -10.37
CA ILE A 347 11.73 -11.82 -8.99
C ILE A 347 13.26 -11.90 -8.99
N THR A 348 13.93 -10.89 -8.42
CA THR A 348 15.39 -10.77 -8.57
C THR A 348 16.06 -10.22 -7.32
N GLN A 349 17.31 -10.64 -7.09
CA GLN A 349 18.15 -10.11 -6.00
C GLN A 349 17.58 -10.30 -4.58
N ASN A 350 16.56 -11.16 -4.40
CA ASN A 350 16.01 -11.43 -3.09
C ASN A 350 16.85 -12.45 -2.33
N ILE A 351 16.82 -12.35 -1.02
CA ILE A 351 17.47 -13.27 -0.09
C ILE A 351 16.40 -13.98 0.73
N PHE A 352 16.37 -15.30 0.64
CA PHE A 352 15.43 -16.15 1.36
C PHE A 352 16.17 -16.95 2.44
N LYS A 353 15.62 -16.95 3.66
CA LYS A 353 16.23 -17.68 4.76
C LYS A 353 15.23 -18.05 5.84
N GLY A 354 15.17 -19.32 6.20
CA GLY A 354 14.26 -19.81 7.26
C GLY A 354 12.85 -20.09 6.77
N GLU A 355 12.69 -20.32 5.45
CA GLU A 355 11.44 -20.75 4.84
C GLU A 355 11.42 -22.28 4.62
N GLY A 356 10.23 -22.84 4.48
CA GLY A 356 10.06 -24.22 4.02
C GLY A 356 10.19 -24.31 2.50
N ILE A 357 9.66 -23.30 1.80
CA ILE A 357 9.76 -23.08 0.36
C ILE A 357 10.15 -21.61 0.14
N ASP A 358 11.27 -21.34 -0.54
CA ASP A 358 11.67 -19.95 -0.80
C ASP A 358 10.74 -19.27 -1.81
N LEU A 359 10.36 -19.98 -2.89
CA LEU A 359 9.45 -19.48 -3.92
C LEU A 359 8.50 -20.56 -4.43
N ALA A 360 7.20 -20.30 -4.35
CA ALA A 360 6.15 -21.09 -4.99
C ALA A 360 5.59 -20.33 -6.21
N VAL A 361 5.38 -21.03 -7.33
CA VAL A 361 4.79 -20.47 -8.56
C VAL A 361 3.66 -21.37 -9.01
N ALA A 362 2.46 -20.85 -9.11
CA ALA A 362 1.25 -21.56 -9.50
C ALA A 362 0.47 -20.75 -10.55
N THR A 363 1.05 -20.62 -11.76
CA THR A 363 0.42 -19.97 -12.91
C THR A 363 0.86 -20.63 -14.21
N SER A 364 0.07 -20.50 -15.28
CA SER A 364 0.49 -20.88 -16.62
C SER A 364 1.31 -19.77 -17.33
N GLY A 365 1.42 -18.61 -16.72
CA GLY A 365 2.22 -17.50 -17.24
C GLY A 365 3.72 -17.68 -17.02
N GLY A 366 4.51 -16.93 -17.77
CA GLY A 366 5.97 -16.96 -17.68
C GLY A 366 6.52 -16.01 -16.61
N ILE A 367 7.33 -16.53 -15.70
CA ILE A 367 7.94 -15.79 -14.58
C ILE A 367 9.46 -15.78 -14.71
N THR A 368 10.10 -14.63 -14.50
CA THR A 368 11.57 -14.50 -14.47
C THR A 368 12.06 -14.46 -13.04
N VAL A 369 12.96 -15.40 -12.68
CA VAL A 369 13.51 -15.54 -11.32
C VAL A 369 15.04 -15.59 -11.44
N ARG A 370 15.74 -14.49 -11.23
CA ARG A 370 17.19 -14.41 -11.45
C ARG A 370 17.92 -13.66 -10.35
N PHE A 371 19.18 -14.02 -10.14
CA PHE A 371 20.07 -13.36 -9.16
C PHE A 371 19.56 -13.42 -7.72
N ASN A 372 18.69 -14.38 -7.36
CA ASN A 372 18.26 -14.58 -6.00
C ASN A 372 19.23 -15.50 -5.26
N SER A 373 19.25 -15.37 -3.94
CA SER A 373 19.99 -16.26 -3.04
C SER A 373 19.02 -17.10 -2.22
N PHE A 374 18.91 -18.36 -2.58
CA PHE A 374 18.12 -19.38 -1.87
C PHE A 374 19.01 -20.05 -0.81
N PHE A 375 18.62 -19.95 0.47
CA PHE A 375 19.38 -20.54 1.58
C PHE A 375 18.67 -21.72 2.24
N ASP A 376 17.43 -22.01 1.87
CA ASP A 376 16.66 -23.09 2.44
C ASP A 376 16.73 -24.38 1.62
N TYR A 377 16.05 -25.43 2.05
CA TYR A 377 16.14 -26.71 1.39
C TYR A 377 15.37 -26.75 0.06
N VAL A 378 14.22 -26.09 0.00
CA VAL A 378 13.43 -26.00 -1.22
C VAL A 378 13.50 -24.56 -1.74
N GLY A 379 14.23 -24.35 -2.81
CA GLY A 379 14.39 -23.04 -3.43
C GLY A 379 13.18 -22.66 -4.29
N ILE A 380 12.76 -23.53 -5.21
CA ILE A 380 11.60 -23.26 -6.09
C ILE A 380 10.70 -24.48 -6.20
N VAL A 381 9.40 -24.24 -6.08
CA VAL A 381 8.35 -25.20 -6.46
C VAL A 381 7.49 -24.56 -7.56
N ASN A 382 7.49 -25.14 -8.77
CA ASN A 382 6.54 -24.76 -9.81
C ASN A 382 5.32 -25.70 -9.77
N LEU A 383 4.22 -25.20 -9.27
CA LEU A 383 2.93 -25.87 -9.15
C LEU A 383 2.05 -25.63 -10.39
N GLY A 384 2.39 -24.60 -11.19
CA GLY A 384 1.70 -24.25 -12.42
C GLY A 384 2.30 -24.96 -13.66
N THR A 385 1.82 -24.55 -14.83
CA THR A 385 2.30 -25.04 -16.13
C THR A 385 3.19 -24.03 -16.86
N GLY A 386 3.31 -22.82 -16.33
CA GLY A 386 4.12 -21.74 -16.89
C GLY A 386 5.61 -22.00 -16.82
N ALA A 387 6.35 -21.35 -17.70
CA ALA A 387 7.81 -21.43 -17.69
C ALA A 387 8.40 -20.52 -16.61
N VAL A 388 9.28 -21.06 -15.79
CA VAL A 388 10.04 -20.31 -14.78
C VAL A 388 11.50 -20.21 -15.24
N ASP A 389 11.94 -19.02 -15.64
CA ASP A 389 13.35 -18.78 -15.94
C ASP A 389 14.12 -18.51 -14.66
N ALA A 390 14.62 -19.56 -14.03
CA ALA A 390 15.37 -19.52 -12.77
C ALA A 390 16.89 -19.59 -12.97
N THR A 391 17.39 -19.06 -14.09
CA THR A 391 18.84 -18.99 -14.35
C THR A 391 19.52 -17.94 -13.46
N LEU A 392 20.84 -18.10 -13.25
CA LEU A 392 21.67 -17.13 -12.51
C LEU A 392 21.24 -16.93 -11.05
N ASN A 393 20.66 -17.93 -10.39
CA ASN A 393 20.41 -17.90 -8.95
C ASN A 393 21.50 -18.66 -8.18
N TRP A 394 21.70 -18.30 -6.92
CA TRP A 394 22.46 -19.06 -5.95
C TRP A 394 21.54 -20.07 -5.23
N TRP A 395 22.02 -21.33 -5.14
CA TRP A 395 21.22 -22.44 -4.62
C TRP A 395 21.84 -23.04 -3.36
N LYS A 396 22.11 -22.21 -2.34
CA LYS A 396 22.71 -22.63 -1.07
C LYS A 396 24.14 -23.17 -1.18
N CYS A 397 24.55 -23.64 -2.35
CA CYS A 397 25.88 -24.15 -2.59
C CYS A 397 26.31 -23.97 -4.06
N SER A 398 27.62 -24.10 -4.34
CA SER A 398 28.19 -23.91 -5.68
C SER A 398 27.85 -25.04 -6.68
N GLY A 399 27.31 -26.15 -6.21
CA GLY A 399 26.96 -27.30 -7.03
C GLY A 399 25.72 -27.12 -7.91
N GLY A 400 24.96 -26.05 -7.67
CA GLY A 400 23.72 -25.75 -8.37
C GLY A 400 22.50 -26.49 -7.79
N PRO A 401 21.32 -26.26 -8.38
CA PRO A 401 20.08 -26.76 -7.82
C PRO A 401 20.04 -28.28 -7.74
N SER A 402 19.48 -28.78 -6.66
CA SER A 402 19.31 -30.22 -6.36
C SER A 402 20.62 -31.03 -6.25
N ALA A 403 21.78 -30.38 -6.27
CA ALA A 403 23.02 -31.06 -5.90
C ALA A 403 23.06 -31.37 -4.40
N ASN A 404 23.90 -32.27 -3.97
CA ASN A 404 23.97 -32.66 -2.56
C ASN A 404 24.28 -31.47 -1.65
N GLY A 405 23.37 -31.14 -0.73
CA GLY A 405 23.47 -30.00 0.19
C GLY A 405 22.98 -28.65 -0.37
N CYS A 406 22.59 -28.59 -1.64
CA CYS A 406 22.03 -27.40 -2.28
C CYS A 406 20.51 -27.34 -2.14
N SER A 407 19.93 -26.16 -2.41
CA SER A 407 18.49 -26.00 -2.52
C SER A 407 17.91 -26.81 -3.68
N THR A 408 16.73 -27.38 -3.48
CA THR A 408 16.07 -28.22 -4.49
C THR A 408 15.14 -27.40 -5.37
N VAL A 409 14.83 -27.95 -6.54
CA VAL A 409 13.80 -27.44 -7.45
C VAL A 409 12.81 -28.56 -7.72
N ALA A 410 11.52 -28.25 -7.65
CA ALA A 410 10.42 -29.17 -7.95
C ALA A 410 9.47 -28.58 -9.00
N GLY A 411 8.71 -29.45 -9.68
CA GLY A 411 7.80 -29.07 -10.76
C GLY A 411 8.44 -29.04 -12.13
N LEU A 412 7.61 -28.81 -13.15
CA LEU A 412 8.04 -28.79 -14.55
C LEU A 412 8.31 -27.36 -15.04
N GLY A 413 9.02 -27.21 -16.15
CA GLY A 413 9.20 -25.91 -16.79
C GLY A 413 10.16 -24.95 -16.10
N VAL A 414 10.92 -25.38 -15.09
CA VAL A 414 11.92 -24.55 -14.40
C VAL A 414 13.28 -24.68 -15.07
N ARG A 415 13.75 -23.60 -15.65
CA ARG A 415 15.08 -23.52 -16.25
C ARG A 415 16.09 -22.95 -15.28
N THR A 416 17.09 -23.68 -14.85
CA THR A 416 18.04 -23.30 -13.80
C THR A 416 19.48 -23.05 -14.28
N THR A 417 19.82 -23.41 -15.48
CA THR A 417 21.19 -23.32 -16.01
C THR A 417 21.35 -22.12 -16.92
N PRO A 418 22.40 -21.32 -16.76
CA PRO A 418 23.47 -21.40 -15.75
C PRO A 418 23.04 -20.90 -14.36
N TRP A 419 23.78 -21.24 -13.29
CA TRP A 419 23.58 -20.78 -11.93
C TRP A 419 24.81 -20.06 -11.39
N LEU A 420 24.64 -19.35 -10.27
CA LEU A 420 25.72 -18.68 -9.54
C LEU A 420 26.47 -19.69 -8.66
N THR A 421 27.77 -19.50 -8.53
CA THR A 421 28.64 -20.32 -7.66
C THR A 421 28.85 -19.67 -6.28
N ASN A 422 28.38 -18.46 -6.10
CA ASN A 422 28.38 -17.71 -4.83
C ASN A 422 27.04 -16.98 -4.68
N PRO A 423 26.61 -16.66 -3.45
CA PRO A 423 25.41 -15.85 -3.24
C PRO A 423 25.53 -14.47 -3.88
N PHE A 424 24.40 -13.93 -4.24
CA PHE A 424 24.27 -12.59 -4.80
C PHE A 424 24.43 -11.55 -3.70
#